data_4860d0d2659de28e5f90e681476fa5d9
#
_entry.id   4860d0d2659de28e5f90e681476fa5d9
#
_cell.length_a   1.000
_cell.length_b   1.000
_cell.length_c   1.000
_cell.angle_alpha   90.00
_cell.angle_beta   90.00
_cell.angle_gamma   90.00
#
_symmetry.space_group_name_H-M   'P 1'
#
loop_
_entity.id
_entity.type
_entity.pdbx_description
1 polymer ?
#
loop_
_entity_poly.entity_id
_entity_poly.type
_entity_poly.pdbx_seq_one_letter_code
_entity_poly.pdbx_strand_id
1 'polypeptide(L)'
;MKRLVPAAAIIWAFGAHAAPVPDDIAAKCTDSASAFSFAATFRDTGISPQETLTRMKAPSFRRGFPDGALKEIINMVYFDPDLSRWPASRIFSEVSRDCMSPQQQFAPLQ
;
A
#
# COMPACT_ATOMS: atom_id res chain seq x y z
N MET A 1 -37.63 24.69 -8.94
CA MET A 1 -37.86 23.37 -8.86
C MET A 1 -37.08 22.53 -9.73
N LYS A 2 -37.33 22.50 -10.96
CA LYS A 2 -36.68 21.59 -11.85
C LYS A 2 -35.25 21.84 -12.00
N ARG A 3 -34.80 23.00 -11.72
CA ARG A 3 -33.41 23.31 -11.91
C ARG A 3 -32.51 22.57 -10.99
N LEU A 4 -33.00 22.09 -9.88
CA LEU A 4 -32.16 21.31 -8.95
C LEU A 4 -31.72 20.01 -9.55
N VAL A 5 -32.56 19.44 -10.43
CA VAL A 5 -32.21 18.17 -11.03
C VAL A 5 -30.93 18.23 -11.86
N PRO A 6 -30.74 19.22 -12.70
CA PRO A 6 -29.50 19.32 -13.44
C PRO A 6 -28.28 19.46 -12.54
N ALA A 7 -28.41 20.20 -11.47
CA ALA A 7 -27.29 20.33 -10.55
C ALA A 7 -26.91 18.99 -9.94
N ALA A 8 -27.92 18.22 -9.55
CA ALA A 8 -27.64 16.90 -8.99
C ALA A 8 -26.97 16.00 -10.02
N ALA A 9 -27.38 16.08 -11.25
CA ALA A 9 -26.78 15.28 -12.29
C ALA A 9 -25.29 15.60 -12.46
N ILE A 10 -24.95 16.87 -12.36
CA ILE A 10 -23.55 17.26 -12.48
C ILE A 10 -22.73 16.67 -11.36
N ILE A 11 -23.26 16.68 -10.15
CA ILE A 11 -22.55 16.10 -9.01
C ILE A 11 -22.32 14.61 -9.23
N TRP A 12 -23.32 13.94 -9.74
CA TRP A 12 -23.16 12.52 -10.03
C TRP A 12 -22.09 12.25 -11.05
N ALA A 13 -22.00 13.09 -12.06
CA ALA A 13 -20.97 12.93 -13.07
C ALA A 13 -19.58 13.00 -12.46
N PHE A 14 -19.37 13.88 -11.50
CA PHE A 14 -18.10 13.94 -10.83
C PHE A 14 -17.78 12.68 -10.07
N GLY A 15 -18.75 12.17 -9.34
CA GLY A 15 -18.54 10.95 -8.60
C GLY A 15 -18.21 9.77 -9.50
N ALA A 16 -18.71 9.79 -10.71
CA ALA A 16 -18.47 8.70 -11.64
C ALA A 16 -17.06 8.69 -12.21
N HIS A 17 -16.30 9.76 -12.03
CA HIS A 17 -14.96 9.81 -12.57
C HIS A 17 -13.94 9.02 -11.75
N ALA A 18 -14.27 8.64 -10.55
CA ALA A 18 -13.38 7.83 -9.75
C ALA A 18 -13.37 6.42 -10.33
N ALA A 19 -12.37 6.12 -11.13
CA ALA A 19 -12.25 4.80 -11.72
C ALA A 19 -11.90 3.79 -10.64
N PRO A 20 -12.57 2.63 -10.62
CA PRO A 20 -12.22 1.60 -9.65
C PRO A 20 -10.85 1.00 -9.97
N VAL A 21 -10.15 0.57 -8.95
CA VAL A 21 -8.88 -0.12 -9.11
C VAL A 21 -9.18 -1.54 -9.59
N PRO A 22 -8.53 -2.02 -10.67
CA PRO A 22 -8.72 -3.40 -11.11
C PRO A 22 -8.39 -4.39 -10.01
N ASP A 23 -9.09 -5.51 -9.99
CA ASP A 23 -8.97 -6.50 -8.92
C ASP A 23 -7.56 -7.05 -8.80
N ASP A 24 -6.89 -7.30 -9.92
CA ASP A 24 -5.54 -7.84 -9.89
C ASP A 24 -4.53 -6.83 -9.31
N ILE A 25 -4.71 -5.56 -9.59
CA ILE A 25 -3.86 -4.52 -9.03
C ILE A 25 -4.15 -4.38 -7.55
N ALA A 26 -5.42 -4.39 -7.17
CA ALA A 26 -5.79 -4.31 -5.76
C ALA A 26 -5.19 -5.46 -4.96
N ALA A 27 -5.21 -6.67 -5.51
CA ALA A 27 -4.63 -7.83 -4.85
C ALA A 27 -3.12 -7.69 -4.68
N LYS A 28 -2.43 -7.21 -5.70
CA LYS A 28 -0.98 -7.00 -5.61
C LYS A 28 -0.64 -5.93 -4.59
N CYS A 29 -1.43 -4.86 -4.56
CA CYS A 29 -1.21 -3.80 -3.59
C CYS A 29 -1.46 -4.28 -2.18
N THR A 30 -2.46 -5.13 -1.98
CA THR A 30 -2.72 -5.72 -0.67
C THR A 30 -1.56 -6.63 -0.26
N ASP A 31 -1.02 -7.42 -1.18
CA ASP A 31 0.12 -8.28 -0.89
C ASP A 31 1.34 -7.45 -0.50
N SER A 32 1.60 -6.36 -1.21
CA SER A 32 2.71 -5.47 -0.87
C SER A 32 2.51 -4.84 0.51
N ALA A 33 1.33 -4.29 0.77
CA ALA A 33 1.03 -3.69 2.06
C ALA A 33 1.15 -4.70 3.19
N SER A 34 0.72 -5.94 2.95
CA SER A 34 0.84 -7.01 3.94
C SER A 34 2.30 -7.34 4.23
N ALA A 35 3.13 -7.42 3.20
CA ALA A 35 4.55 -7.72 3.41
C ALA A 35 5.23 -6.63 4.25
N PHE A 36 4.98 -5.37 3.94
CA PHE A 36 5.51 -4.28 4.75
C PHE A 36 5.00 -4.34 6.18
N SER A 37 3.72 -4.64 6.36
CA SER A 37 3.11 -4.72 7.68
C SER A 37 3.67 -5.88 8.50
N PHE A 38 3.91 -7.04 7.87
CA PHE A 38 4.54 -8.16 8.56
C PHE A 38 5.92 -7.80 9.05
N ALA A 39 6.71 -7.17 8.19
CA ALA A 39 8.07 -6.75 8.58
C ALA A 39 8.02 -5.79 9.77
N ALA A 40 7.08 -4.85 9.76
CA ALA A 40 6.91 -3.91 10.85
C ALA A 40 6.50 -4.60 12.14
N THR A 41 5.63 -5.60 12.04
CA THR A 41 5.21 -6.36 13.21
C THR A 41 6.38 -7.11 13.82
N PHE A 42 7.19 -7.77 12.99
CA PHE A 42 8.37 -8.47 13.48
C PHE A 42 9.35 -7.48 14.13
N ARG A 43 9.57 -6.33 13.49
CA ARG A 43 10.43 -5.27 14.06
C ARG A 43 9.95 -4.86 15.44
N ASP A 44 8.65 -4.62 15.57
CA ASP A 44 8.08 -4.11 16.81
C ASP A 44 8.11 -5.15 17.92
N THR A 45 8.20 -6.42 17.58
CA THR A 45 8.39 -7.48 18.58
C THR A 45 9.86 -7.77 18.86
N GLY A 46 10.76 -6.97 18.32
CA GLY A 46 12.19 -7.10 18.63
C GLY A 46 12.92 -8.13 17.81
N ILE A 47 12.35 -8.57 16.70
CA ILE A 47 13.00 -9.56 15.83
C ILE A 47 13.96 -8.85 14.90
N SER A 48 15.15 -9.41 14.75
CA SER A 48 16.19 -8.81 13.91
C SER A 48 15.79 -8.83 12.43
N PRO A 49 16.41 -7.96 11.60
CA PRO A 49 16.14 -8.01 10.16
C PRO A 49 16.46 -9.37 9.54
N GLN A 50 17.52 -10.03 9.99
CA GLN A 50 17.93 -11.32 9.45
C GLN A 50 16.89 -12.39 9.76
N GLU A 51 16.42 -12.42 10.99
CA GLU A 51 15.42 -13.39 11.40
C GLU A 51 14.07 -13.08 10.71
N THR A 52 13.75 -11.80 10.55
CA THR A 52 12.55 -11.39 9.83
C THR A 52 12.60 -11.88 8.40
N LEU A 53 13.73 -11.76 7.74
CA LEU A 53 13.88 -12.28 6.38
C LEU A 53 13.63 -13.78 6.34
N THR A 54 14.23 -14.51 7.26
CA THR A 54 14.05 -15.96 7.33
C THR A 54 12.58 -16.33 7.46
N ARG A 55 11.86 -15.63 8.33
CA ARG A 55 10.43 -15.89 8.54
C ARG A 55 9.59 -15.51 7.34
N MET A 56 9.91 -14.40 6.70
CA MET A 56 9.14 -13.92 5.55
C MET A 56 9.38 -14.73 4.29
N LYS A 57 10.40 -15.58 4.27
CA LYS A 57 10.59 -16.50 3.14
C LYS A 57 9.58 -17.64 3.15
N ALA A 58 8.90 -17.88 4.25
CA ALA A 58 7.88 -18.91 4.31
C ALA A 58 6.75 -18.59 3.33
N PRO A 59 6.15 -19.58 2.69
CA PRO A 59 5.12 -19.35 1.65
C PRO A 59 3.98 -18.45 2.10
N SER A 60 3.55 -18.58 3.36
CA SER A 60 2.43 -17.79 3.86
C SER A 60 2.73 -16.30 3.96
N PHE A 61 4.01 -15.93 4.13
CA PHE A 61 4.41 -14.54 4.22
C PHE A 61 4.98 -14.00 2.92
N ARG A 62 5.59 -14.87 2.13
CA ARG A 62 6.29 -14.45 0.91
C ARG A 62 5.37 -13.87 -0.14
N ARG A 63 4.22 -14.45 -0.34
CA ARG A 63 3.19 -13.98 -1.28
C ARG A 63 3.73 -13.70 -2.67
N GLY A 64 4.65 -14.54 -3.12
CA GLY A 64 5.21 -14.40 -4.45
C GLY A 64 6.37 -13.43 -4.58
N PHE A 65 6.77 -12.75 -3.52
CA PHE A 65 7.91 -11.85 -3.59
C PHE A 65 9.21 -12.62 -3.64
N PRO A 66 10.12 -12.25 -4.57
CA PRO A 66 11.45 -12.85 -4.55
C PRO A 66 12.27 -12.35 -3.37
N ASP A 67 13.34 -13.06 -3.06
CA ASP A 67 14.18 -12.74 -1.89
C ASP A 67 14.70 -11.31 -1.91
N GLY A 68 15.09 -10.81 -3.09
CA GLY A 68 15.58 -9.44 -3.20
C GLY A 68 14.54 -8.41 -2.82
N ALA A 69 13.29 -8.64 -3.24
CA ALA A 69 12.20 -7.73 -2.88
C ALA A 69 11.93 -7.78 -1.38
N LEU A 70 11.96 -8.96 -0.78
CA LEU A 70 11.79 -9.08 0.67
C LEU A 70 12.88 -8.33 1.42
N LYS A 71 14.12 -8.42 0.97
CA LYS A 71 15.22 -7.68 1.60
C LYS A 71 15.00 -6.17 1.53
N GLU A 72 14.54 -5.68 0.39
CA GLU A 72 14.27 -4.26 0.25
C GLU A 72 13.16 -3.80 1.19
N ILE A 73 12.08 -4.57 1.27
CA ILE A 73 10.98 -4.25 2.17
C ILE A 73 11.47 -4.18 3.60
N ILE A 74 12.23 -5.17 4.03
CA ILE A 74 12.75 -5.23 5.39
C ILE A 74 13.69 -4.05 5.66
N ASN A 75 14.57 -3.74 4.73
CA ASN A 75 15.48 -2.61 4.89
C ASN A 75 14.70 -1.29 5.03
N MET A 76 13.66 -1.12 4.25
CA MET A 76 12.84 0.09 4.38
C MET A 76 12.14 0.16 5.72
N VAL A 77 11.53 -0.93 6.16
CA VAL A 77 10.76 -0.94 7.39
C VAL A 77 11.65 -0.75 8.62
N TYR A 78 12.85 -1.30 8.60
CA TYR A 78 13.75 -1.21 9.76
C TYR A 78 14.57 0.07 9.78
N PHE A 79 14.96 0.59 8.62
CA PHE A 79 15.99 1.63 8.56
C PHE A 79 15.57 2.92 7.88
N ASP A 80 14.46 2.96 7.14
CA ASP A 80 14.01 4.22 6.57
C ASP A 80 13.62 5.18 7.70
N PRO A 81 14.05 6.45 7.63
CA PRO A 81 13.78 7.40 8.72
C PRO A 81 12.32 7.53 9.09
N ASP A 82 11.43 7.44 8.12
CA ASP A 82 10.00 7.57 8.38
C ASP A 82 9.38 6.23 8.72
N LEU A 83 9.57 5.22 7.87
CA LEU A 83 8.91 3.94 8.06
C LEU A 83 9.34 3.24 9.34
N SER A 84 10.58 3.43 9.75
CA SER A 84 11.08 2.77 10.96
C SER A 84 10.33 3.21 12.22
N ARG A 85 9.63 4.33 12.16
CA ARG A 85 8.87 4.85 13.30
C ARG A 85 7.38 4.60 13.21
N TRP A 86 6.89 4.16 12.07
CA TRP A 86 5.45 3.98 11.88
C TRP A 86 5.01 2.62 12.37
N PRO A 87 3.86 2.54 13.03
CA PRO A 87 3.30 1.23 13.40
C PRO A 87 2.84 0.48 12.15
N ALA A 88 2.72 -0.84 12.31
CA ALA A 88 2.36 -1.71 11.18
C ALA A 88 1.06 -1.29 10.51
N SER A 89 0.07 -0.85 11.28
CA SER A 89 -1.22 -0.46 10.71
C SER A 89 -1.08 0.76 9.81
N ARG A 90 -0.27 1.72 10.21
CA ARG A 90 -0.05 2.90 9.38
C ARG A 90 0.73 2.57 8.12
N ILE A 91 1.74 1.73 8.26
CA ILE A 91 2.51 1.30 7.09
C ILE A 91 1.60 0.58 6.10
N PHE A 92 0.73 -0.31 6.58
CA PHE A 92 -0.21 -1.00 5.71
C PHE A 92 -1.06 0.00 4.93
N SER A 93 -1.65 0.96 5.63
CA SER A 93 -2.54 1.94 5.01
C SER A 93 -1.81 2.80 3.99
N GLU A 94 -0.61 3.27 4.33
CA GLU A 94 0.14 4.16 3.44
C GLU A 94 0.64 3.41 2.21
N VAL A 95 1.18 2.21 2.38
CA VAL A 95 1.66 1.42 1.25
C VAL A 95 0.50 1.03 0.33
N SER A 96 -0.61 0.62 0.91
CA SER A 96 -1.79 0.25 0.14
C SER A 96 -2.29 1.43 -0.68
N ARG A 97 -2.41 2.59 -0.06
CA ARG A 97 -2.90 3.78 -0.74
C ARG A 97 -1.96 4.21 -1.86
N ASP A 98 -0.66 4.25 -1.58
CA ASP A 98 0.31 4.68 -2.58
C ASP A 98 0.35 3.72 -3.75
N CYS A 99 0.23 2.43 -3.49
CA CYS A 99 0.22 1.43 -4.54
C CYS A 99 -1.02 1.54 -5.41
N MET A 100 -2.16 1.83 -4.82
CA MET A 100 -3.42 1.89 -5.55
C MET A 100 -3.64 3.20 -6.29
N SER A 101 -2.78 4.18 -6.06
CA SER A 101 -2.98 5.52 -6.61
C SER A 101 -1.88 6.02 -7.54
N PRO A 102 -1.14 5.16 -8.23
CA PRO A 102 -0.08 5.67 -9.10
C PRO A 102 -0.63 6.50 -10.26
N GLN A 103 -1.85 6.23 -10.69
CA GLN A 103 -2.47 6.99 -11.76
C GLN A 103 -2.96 8.34 -11.28
N GLN A 104 -3.00 8.55 -9.98
CA GLN A 104 -3.42 9.81 -9.42
C GLN A 104 -2.26 10.77 -9.23
N GLN A 105 -1.09 10.42 -9.73
CA GLN A 105 0.01 11.35 -9.73
C GLN A 105 -0.39 12.58 -10.53
N PHE A 106 -0.05 13.70 -9.97
CA PHE A 106 -0.50 14.95 -10.55
C PHE A 106 0.26 15.25 -11.84
N ALA A 107 -0.48 15.65 -12.85
CA ALA A 107 0.12 16.13 -14.07
C ALA A 107 0.70 17.51 -13.82
N PRO A 108 1.77 17.88 -14.52
CA PRO A 108 2.30 19.24 -14.42
C PRO A 108 1.25 20.24 -14.87
N LEU A 109 1.29 21.41 -14.25
CA LEU A 109 0.41 22.48 -14.69
C LEU A 109 0.82 22.95 -16.06
N GLN A 110 -0.15 23.24 -16.88
CA GLN A 110 0.09 23.70 -18.22
C GLN A 110 0.37 25.20 -18.27
#